data_b48f3ffc71241573594a20170a3673f9
#
_entry.id   b48f3ffc71241573594a20170a3673f9
#
_cell.length_a   1.000
_cell.length_b   1.000
_cell.length_c   1.000
_cell.angle_alpha   90.00
_cell.angle_beta   90.00
_cell.angle_gamma   90.00
#
_symmetry.space_group_name_H-M   'P 1'
#
loop_
_entity.id
_entity.type
_entity.pdbx_description
1 polymer ?
#
loop_
_entity_poly.entity_id
_entity_poly.type
_entity_poly.pdbx_seq_one_letter_code
_entity_poly.pdbx_strand_id
1 'polypeptide(L)'
;MNTPLLTDYDLYLLAQGTHYRSYEKLGAHLVDIDGQRGTRFAVWAPNAEAISVIGDFNDWDTQRHPMALRHAEAGIWECFIPGVGVGALYKYFVASRFNGYKAEKADPYAFASELRPRSASKVWDLSGYAWGDAEWLAARRTTNPWIPTTLLKAAPATAA
;
A
#
# COMPACT_ATOMS: atom_id res chain seq x y z
N MET A 1 9.65 -8.39 -9.34
CA MET A 1 8.99 -9.44 -8.51
C MET A 1 7.50 -9.31 -8.75
N ASN A 2 6.84 -10.37 -9.24
CA ASN A 2 5.39 -10.37 -9.37
C ASN A 2 4.77 -10.37 -7.97
N THR A 3 4.22 -9.25 -7.55
CA THR A 3 3.41 -9.23 -6.32
C THR A 3 2.18 -10.10 -6.61
N PRO A 4 1.96 -11.19 -5.86
CA PRO A 4 0.83 -12.06 -6.14
C PRO A 4 -0.47 -11.28 -5.97
N LEU A 5 -1.39 -11.49 -6.91
CA LEU A 5 -2.76 -11.02 -6.80
C LEU A 5 -3.36 -11.48 -5.46
N LEU A 6 -4.38 -10.78 -4.98
CA LEU A 6 -5.15 -11.21 -3.81
C LEU A 6 -5.69 -12.63 -4.03
N THR A 7 -5.24 -13.57 -3.21
CA THR A 7 -5.75 -14.94 -3.18
C THR A 7 -6.99 -15.04 -2.27
N ASP A 8 -7.77 -16.11 -2.40
CA ASP A 8 -8.91 -16.35 -1.51
C ASP A 8 -8.47 -16.48 -0.03
N TYR A 9 -7.26 -16.99 0.21
CA TYR A 9 -6.67 -17.04 1.54
C TYR A 9 -6.32 -15.64 2.06
N ASP A 10 -5.77 -14.75 1.23
CA ASP A 10 -5.55 -13.35 1.61
C ASP A 10 -6.87 -12.66 1.97
N LEU A 11 -7.91 -12.86 1.16
CA LEU A 11 -9.24 -12.30 1.40
C LEU A 11 -9.86 -12.80 2.71
N TYR A 12 -9.72 -14.09 3.00
CA TYR A 12 -10.13 -14.67 4.27
C TYR A 12 -9.39 -14.01 5.45
N LEU A 13 -8.07 -13.91 5.40
CA LEU A 13 -7.28 -13.28 6.47
C LEU A 13 -7.61 -11.79 6.64
N LEU A 14 -7.85 -11.06 5.55
CA LEU A 14 -8.27 -9.65 5.60
C LEU A 14 -9.65 -9.51 6.24
N ALA A 15 -10.59 -10.41 5.92
CA ALA A 15 -11.92 -10.42 6.53
C ALA A 15 -11.86 -10.70 8.04
N GLN A 16 -10.93 -11.56 8.48
CA GLN A 16 -10.71 -11.87 9.90
C GLN A 16 -9.88 -10.79 10.64
N GLY A 17 -9.30 -9.80 9.93
CA GLY A 17 -8.39 -8.82 10.52
C GLY A 17 -7.05 -9.41 11.00
N THR A 18 -6.66 -10.58 10.48
CA THR A 18 -5.45 -11.32 10.88
C THR A 18 -4.36 -11.34 9.82
N HIS A 19 -4.50 -10.56 8.76
CA HIS A 19 -3.50 -10.48 7.70
C HIS A 19 -2.35 -9.53 8.09
N TYR A 20 -1.32 -10.05 8.78
CA TYR A 20 -0.19 -9.26 9.29
C TYR A 20 0.68 -8.59 8.21
N ARG A 21 0.60 -9.05 6.95
CA ARG A 21 1.33 -8.49 5.80
C ARG A 21 0.38 -7.82 4.81
N SER A 22 -0.67 -7.19 5.31
CA SER A 22 -1.69 -6.51 4.48
C SER A 22 -1.09 -5.45 3.55
N TYR A 23 0.02 -4.81 3.92
CA TYR A 23 0.75 -3.84 3.11
C TYR A 23 1.34 -4.41 1.81
N GLU A 24 1.50 -5.74 1.72
CA GLU A 24 1.93 -6.41 0.49
C GLU A 24 0.77 -6.66 -0.48
N LYS A 25 -0.44 -6.51 -0.01
CA LYS A 25 -1.68 -6.82 -0.73
C LYS A 25 -2.52 -5.58 -1.02
N LEU A 26 -2.63 -4.68 -0.04
CA LEU A 26 -3.35 -3.41 -0.17
C LEU A 26 -2.38 -2.29 -0.58
N GLY A 27 -2.93 -1.25 -1.19
CA GLY A 27 -2.16 -0.16 -1.75
C GLY A 27 -1.94 -0.28 -3.25
N ALA A 28 -0.93 0.42 -3.75
CA ALA A 28 -0.54 0.46 -5.16
C ALA A 28 0.72 -0.39 -5.39
N HIS A 29 0.60 -1.45 -6.16
CA HIS A 29 1.69 -2.39 -6.46
C HIS A 29 1.93 -2.49 -7.96
N LEU A 30 3.19 -2.33 -8.35
CA LEU A 30 3.63 -2.56 -9.73
C LEU A 30 3.56 -4.05 -10.05
N VAL A 31 2.85 -4.39 -11.11
CA VAL A 31 2.66 -5.77 -11.55
C VAL A 31 2.76 -5.88 -13.06
N ASP A 32 3.07 -7.08 -13.52
CA ASP A 32 2.95 -7.47 -14.92
C ASP A 32 1.87 -8.55 -15.00
N ILE A 33 0.79 -8.25 -15.70
CA ILE A 33 -0.32 -9.17 -15.92
C ILE A 33 -0.39 -9.46 -17.41
N ASP A 34 -0.15 -10.70 -17.79
CA ASP A 34 -0.19 -11.17 -19.19
C ASP A 34 0.67 -10.32 -20.17
N GLY A 35 1.85 -9.89 -19.69
CA GLY A 35 2.77 -9.06 -20.47
C GLY A 35 2.43 -7.56 -20.47
N GLN A 36 1.39 -7.15 -19.77
CA GLN A 36 1.04 -5.74 -19.57
C GLN A 36 1.54 -5.24 -18.23
N ARG A 37 2.52 -4.34 -18.27
CA ARG A 37 3.00 -3.65 -17.07
C ARG A 37 2.04 -2.56 -16.66
N GLY A 38 1.80 -2.44 -15.36
CA GLY A 38 0.93 -1.44 -14.80
C GLY A 38 0.93 -1.47 -13.28
N THR A 39 -0.06 -0.79 -12.68
CA THR A 39 -0.23 -0.77 -11.23
C THR A 39 -1.56 -1.43 -10.86
N ARG A 40 -1.49 -2.35 -9.93
CA ARG A 40 -2.66 -2.89 -9.24
C ARG A 40 -2.93 -2.06 -7.99
N PHE A 41 -4.14 -1.61 -7.85
CA PHE A 41 -4.65 -0.88 -6.69
C PHE A 41 -5.60 -1.76 -5.92
N ALA A 42 -5.43 -1.83 -4.60
CA ALA A 42 -6.34 -2.55 -3.72
C ALA A 42 -6.55 -1.76 -2.44
N VAL A 43 -7.81 -1.64 -1.99
CA VAL A 43 -8.17 -0.88 -0.80
C VAL A 43 -9.27 -1.56 -0.01
N TRP A 44 -9.18 -1.44 1.31
CA TRP A 44 -10.23 -1.85 2.24
C TRP A 44 -11.19 -0.69 2.48
N ALA A 45 -12.44 -0.84 2.05
CA ALA A 45 -13.49 0.16 2.22
C ALA A 45 -14.88 -0.50 2.32
N PRO A 46 -15.21 -1.10 3.46
CA PRO A 46 -16.43 -1.92 3.63
C PRO A 46 -17.72 -1.10 3.52
N ASN A 47 -17.65 0.20 3.78
CA ASN A 47 -18.80 1.10 3.72
C ASN A 47 -18.93 1.84 2.37
N ALA A 48 -18.10 1.51 1.40
CA ALA A 48 -18.19 2.12 0.08
C ALA A 48 -19.31 1.47 -0.76
N GLU A 49 -20.01 2.29 -1.52
CA GLU A 49 -20.92 1.89 -2.58
C GLU A 49 -20.18 1.76 -3.90
N ALA A 50 -19.25 2.68 -4.16
CA ALA A 50 -18.38 2.69 -5.33
C ALA A 50 -17.04 3.34 -5.00
N ILE A 51 -15.99 2.88 -5.67
CA ILE A 51 -14.64 3.46 -5.57
C ILE A 51 -14.07 3.58 -6.98
N SER A 52 -13.34 4.67 -7.22
CA SER A 52 -12.54 4.84 -8.44
C SER A 52 -11.12 5.28 -8.07
N VAL A 53 -10.14 4.88 -8.87
CA VAL A 53 -8.78 5.41 -8.78
C VAL A 53 -8.69 6.64 -9.66
N ILE A 54 -8.33 7.76 -9.07
CA ILE A 54 -8.13 9.03 -9.76
C ILE A 54 -6.66 9.46 -9.63
N GLY A 55 -6.12 10.10 -10.64
CA GLY A 55 -4.72 10.51 -10.63
C GLY A 55 -4.33 11.33 -11.84
N ASP A 56 -3.04 11.68 -11.92
CA ASP A 56 -2.47 12.44 -13.02
C ASP A 56 -2.55 11.70 -14.38
N PHE A 57 -2.63 10.37 -14.35
CA PHE A 57 -2.76 9.51 -15.54
C PHE A 57 -4.19 9.50 -16.13
N ASN A 58 -5.17 10.05 -15.47
CA ASN A 58 -6.56 10.10 -15.95
C ASN A 58 -7.24 11.45 -15.70
N ASP A 59 -6.46 12.52 -15.57
CA ASP A 59 -6.95 13.89 -15.34
C ASP A 59 -7.85 14.00 -14.09
N TRP A 60 -7.63 13.15 -13.08
CA TRP A 60 -8.40 13.08 -11.83
C TRP A 60 -9.89 12.78 -12.05
N ASP A 61 -10.23 12.14 -13.18
CA ASP A 61 -11.60 11.79 -13.55
C ASP A 61 -12.13 10.66 -12.65
N THR A 62 -13.20 10.95 -11.93
CA THR A 62 -13.82 10.02 -10.97
C THR A 62 -14.54 8.84 -11.60
N GLN A 63 -14.71 8.83 -12.94
CA GLN A 63 -15.47 7.80 -13.64
C GLN A 63 -14.59 6.84 -14.45
N ARG A 64 -13.32 7.18 -14.71
CA ARG A 64 -12.50 6.46 -15.69
C ARG A 64 -11.96 5.11 -15.21
N HIS A 65 -11.65 4.96 -13.94
CA HIS A 65 -11.06 3.72 -13.41
C HIS A 65 -11.84 3.23 -12.17
N PRO A 66 -13.07 2.74 -12.36
CA PRO A 66 -13.83 2.16 -11.27
C PRO A 66 -13.16 0.89 -10.76
N MET A 67 -13.18 0.69 -9.46
CA MET A 67 -12.69 -0.51 -8.82
C MET A 67 -13.80 -1.56 -8.71
N ALA A 68 -13.44 -2.82 -8.85
CA ALA A 68 -14.34 -3.95 -8.61
C ALA A 68 -14.34 -4.34 -7.14
N LEU A 69 -15.51 -4.62 -6.58
CA LEU A 69 -15.64 -5.22 -5.24
C LEU A 69 -15.18 -6.69 -5.34
N ARG A 70 -14.00 -6.99 -4.81
CA ARG A 70 -13.39 -8.31 -4.87
C ARG A 70 -13.98 -9.27 -3.87
N HIS A 71 -14.29 -8.77 -2.65
CA HIS A 71 -14.87 -9.56 -1.58
C HIS A 71 -15.80 -8.68 -0.74
N ALA A 72 -17.09 -8.96 -0.79
CA ALA A 72 -18.11 -8.12 -0.17
C ALA A 72 -18.02 -8.09 1.36
N GLU A 73 -17.83 -9.25 1.99
CA GLU A 73 -17.75 -9.37 3.46
C GLU A 73 -16.50 -8.67 4.01
N ALA A 74 -15.37 -8.80 3.32
CA ALA A 74 -14.13 -8.11 3.70
C ALA A 74 -14.12 -6.64 3.28
N GLY A 75 -15.00 -6.20 2.35
CA GLY A 75 -15.01 -4.85 1.84
C GLY A 75 -13.74 -4.48 1.05
N ILE A 76 -13.17 -5.44 0.31
CA ILE A 76 -11.95 -5.26 -0.48
C ILE A 76 -12.29 -4.92 -1.91
N TRP A 77 -11.74 -3.81 -2.38
CA TRP A 77 -11.87 -3.31 -3.73
C TRP A 77 -10.54 -3.39 -4.46
N GLU A 78 -10.59 -3.71 -5.75
CA GLU A 78 -9.38 -3.91 -6.55
C GLU A 78 -9.59 -3.43 -7.99
N CYS A 79 -8.52 -2.86 -8.60
CA CYS A 79 -8.43 -2.68 -10.04
C CYS A 79 -6.98 -2.76 -10.49
N PHE A 80 -6.78 -3.05 -11.78
CA PHE A 80 -5.50 -2.98 -12.46
C PHE A 80 -5.57 -1.90 -13.54
N ILE A 81 -4.56 -1.03 -13.58
CA ILE A 81 -4.47 0.04 -14.58
C ILE A 81 -3.15 -0.14 -15.33
N PRO A 82 -3.22 -0.58 -16.60
CA PRO A 82 -2.04 -0.74 -17.43
C PRO A 82 -1.38 0.61 -17.72
N GLY A 83 -0.05 0.61 -17.85
CA GLY A 83 0.73 1.81 -18.17
C GLY A 83 0.98 2.78 -17.00
N VAL A 84 0.30 2.63 -15.87
CA VAL A 84 0.58 3.42 -14.67
C VAL A 84 1.82 2.86 -13.99
N GLY A 85 2.84 3.72 -13.80
CA GLY A 85 4.15 3.34 -13.29
C GLY A 85 4.58 4.11 -12.06
N VAL A 86 5.86 3.93 -11.68
CA VAL A 86 6.51 4.63 -10.56
C VAL A 86 6.38 6.13 -10.73
N GLY A 87 6.02 6.82 -9.65
CA GLY A 87 5.91 8.29 -9.61
C GLY A 87 4.51 8.81 -9.89
N ALA A 88 3.61 8.01 -10.48
CA ALA A 88 2.23 8.40 -10.74
C ALA A 88 1.53 8.82 -9.44
N LEU A 89 0.83 9.95 -9.48
CA LEU A 89 0.05 10.48 -8.36
C LEU A 89 -1.38 9.95 -8.42
N TYR A 90 -1.90 9.52 -7.28
CA TYR A 90 -3.25 8.97 -7.23
C TYR A 90 -3.95 9.23 -5.89
N LYS A 91 -5.28 9.13 -5.93
CA LYS A 91 -6.18 9.04 -4.77
C LYS A 91 -7.29 8.03 -5.06
N TYR A 92 -8.02 7.67 -4.04
CA TYR A 92 -9.30 6.98 -4.17
C TYR A 92 -10.45 7.98 -4.06
N PHE A 93 -11.30 8.02 -5.07
CA PHE A 93 -12.60 8.69 -4.97
C PHE A 93 -13.59 7.66 -4.42
N VAL A 94 -14.11 7.92 -3.24
CA VAL A 94 -14.98 6.98 -2.51
C VAL A 94 -16.39 7.56 -2.43
N ALA A 95 -17.37 6.85 -2.95
CA ALA A 95 -18.78 7.08 -2.70
C ALA A 95 -19.24 6.13 -1.59
N SER A 96 -19.77 6.68 -0.50
CA SER A 96 -20.25 5.93 0.65
C SER A 96 -21.70 5.49 0.47
N ARG A 97 -22.05 4.32 1.02
CA ARG A 97 -23.46 3.87 1.16
C ARG A 97 -24.29 4.75 2.08
N PHE A 98 -23.64 5.60 2.87
CA PHE A 98 -24.31 6.41 3.89
C PHE A 98 -24.36 7.88 3.48
N ASN A 99 -25.53 8.46 3.54
CA ASN A 99 -25.79 9.90 3.41
C ASN A 99 -25.27 10.55 2.11
N GLY A 100 -25.04 9.78 1.05
CA GLY A 100 -24.51 10.30 -0.21
C GLY A 100 -23.10 10.92 -0.08
N TYR A 101 -22.35 10.61 0.99
CA TYR A 101 -21.02 11.14 1.21
C TYR A 101 -20.05 10.68 0.11
N LYS A 102 -19.35 11.65 -0.49
CA LYS A 102 -18.31 11.41 -1.48
C LYS A 102 -17.07 12.17 -1.09
N ALA A 103 -15.90 11.53 -1.22
CA ALA A 103 -14.63 12.17 -0.90
C ALA A 103 -13.46 11.56 -1.66
N GLU A 104 -12.45 12.39 -1.93
CA GLU A 104 -11.13 11.96 -2.34
C GLU A 104 -10.30 11.61 -1.11
N LYS A 105 -9.73 10.43 -1.09
CA LYS A 105 -8.91 9.93 0.00
C LYS A 105 -7.52 9.53 -0.49
N ALA A 106 -6.50 9.89 0.28
CA ALA A 106 -5.18 9.30 0.11
C ALA A 106 -5.23 7.81 0.47
N ASP A 107 -4.33 7.05 -0.12
CA ASP A 107 -4.20 5.62 0.18
C ASP A 107 -3.52 5.42 1.54
N PRO A 108 -4.16 4.74 2.49
CA PRO A 108 -3.55 4.45 3.79
C PRO A 108 -2.35 3.49 3.72
N TYR A 109 -2.21 2.74 2.61
CA TYR A 109 -1.11 1.81 2.37
C TYR A 109 -0.08 2.34 1.36
N ALA A 110 -0.13 3.62 1.01
CA ALA A 110 0.84 4.21 0.09
C ALA A 110 2.26 4.18 0.67
N PHE A 111 3.22 3.73 -0.12
CA PHE A 111 4.64 3.75 0.25
C PHE A 111 5.26 5.15 0.12
N ALA A 112 4.66 6.04 -0.65
CA ALA A 112 5.09 7.41 -0.81
C ALA A 112 3.89 8.35 -1.02
N SER A 113 4.07 9.62 -0.68
CA SER A 113 3.07 10.67 -0.84
C SER A 113 3.70 11.97 -1.31
N GLU A 114 2.86 12.90 -1.74
CA GLU A 114 3.29 14.27 -2.01
C GLU A 114 3.68 15.00 -0.72
N LEU A 115 4.48 16.03 -0.87
CA LEU A 115 4.78 16.99 0.21
C LEU A 115 3.57 17.89 0.48
N ARG A 116 3.31 18.14 1.76
CA ARG A 116 2.26 19.08 2.18
C ARG A 116 2.46 20.47 1.55
N PRO A 117 1.38 21.17 1.17
CA PRO A 117 -0.05 20.94 1.48
C PRO A 117 -0.75 19.93 0.55
N ARG A 118 -0.08 19.40 -0.46
CA ARG A 118 -0.64 18.37 -1.34
C ARG A 118 -0.86 17.07 -0.57
N SER A 119 -1.74 16.21 -1.06
CA SER A 119 -2.17 15.02 -0.32
C SER A 119 -2.37 13.78 -1.18
N ALA A 120 -1.86 13.76 -2.41
CA ALA A 120 -1.94 12.57 -3.23
C ALA A 120 -0.92 11.52 -2.76
N SER A 121 -1.30 10.27 -2.88
CA SER A 121 -0.42 9.13 -2.78
C SER A 121 0.39 8.99 -4.07
N LYS A 122 1.54 8.32 -3.98
CA LYS A 122 2.43 8.12 -5.13
C LYS A 122 2.72 6.64 -5.29
N VAL A 123 2.61 6.13 -6.51
CA VAL A 123 3.06 4.78 -6.85
C VAL A 123 4.58 4.74 -6.68
N TRP A 124 5.05 3.78 -5.88
CA TRP A 124 6.48 3.69 -5.54
C TRP A 124 6.98 2.26 -5.60
N ASP A 125 8.24 2.11 -6.01
CA ASP A 125 8.94 0.82 -6.02
C ASP A 125 9.94 0.77 -4.86
N LEU A 126 9.76 -0.20 -3.98
CA LEU A 126 10.68 -0.46 -2.87
C LEU A 126 11.78 -1.46 -3.22
N SER A 127 11.73 -2.10 -4.38
CA SER A 127 12.67 -3.19 -4.75
C SER A 127 14.11 -2.73 -4.91
N GLY A 128 14.32 -1.44 -5.20
CA GLY A 128 15.65 -0.85 -5.35
C GLY A 128 16.32 -0.41 -4.06
N TYR A 129 15.65 -0.53 -2.90
CA TYR A 129 16.25 -0.11 -1.63
C TYR A 129 17.09 -1.22 -1.01
N ALA A 130 18.36 -0.94 -0.80
CA ALA A 130 19.29 -1.85 -0.11
C ALA A 130 19.33 -1.46 1.38
N TRP A 131 18.87 -2.38 2.25
CA TRP A 131 18.92 -2.20 3.69
C TRP A 131 20.36 -2.32 4.20
N GLY A 132 20.88 -1.30 4.87
CA GLY A 132 22.20 -1.29 5.50
C GLY A 132 22.22 -1.83 6.94
N ASP A 133 21.28 -2.71 7.29
CA ASP A 133 21.05 -3.17 8.67
C ASP A 133 21.47 -4.62 8.94
N ALA A 134 22.16 -5.26 8.00
CA ALA A 134 22.55 -6.67 8.10
C ALA A 134 23.41 -6.98 9.35
N GLU A 135 24.36 -6.10 9.67
CA GLU A 135 25.20 -6.25 10.88
C GLU A 135 24.38 -6.10 12.16
N TRP A 136 23.48 -5.13 12.20
CA TRP A 136 22.58 -4.93 13.34
C TRP A 136 21.64 -6.13 13.53
N LEU A 137 21.07 -6.66 12.46
CA LEU A 137 20.23 -7.86 12.52
C LEU A 137 21.00 -9.09 12.98
N ALA A 138 22.24 -9.26 12.56
CA ALA A 138 23.11 -10.34 13.03
C ALA A 138 23.43 -10.21 14.53
N ALA A 139 23.81 -9.01 14.97
CA ALA A 139 24.07 -8.73 16.39
C ALA A 139 22.82 -8.93 17.25
N ARG A 140 21.64 -8.51 16.78
CA ARG A 140 20.36 -8.67 17.48
C ARG A 140 20.01 -10.14 17.77
N ARG A 141 20.37 -11.07 16.87
CA ARG A 141 20.11 -12.51 17.08
C ARG A 141 20.92 -13.09 18.22
N THR A 142 22.06 -12.51 18.53
CA THR A 142 22.96 -12.96 19.61
C THR A 142 22.75 -12.19 20.92
N THR A 143 22.00 -11.08 20.89
CA THR A 143 21.73 -10.25 22.05
C THR A 143 20.49 -10.76 22.79
N ASN A 144 20.60 -10.85 24.14
CA ASN A 144 19.49 -11.28 24.99
C ASN A 144 18.26 -10.37 24.76
N PRO A 145 17.08 -10.93 24.40
CA PRO A 145 15.87 -10.15 24.12
C PRO A 145 15.34 -9.36 25.32
N TRP A 146 15.84 -9.62 26.52
CA TRP A 146 15.46 -8.95 27.77
C TRP A 146 16.32 -7.73 28.14
N ILE A 147 17.32 -7.35 27.31
CA ILE A 147 18.08 -6.12 27.52
C ILE A 147 17.27 -4.95 27.01
N PRO A 148 16.84 -3.99 27.84
CA PRO A 148 16.09 -2.81 27.41
C PRO A 148 16.86 -2.05 26.32
N THR A 149 16.17 -1.65 25.27
CA THR A 149 16.72 -0.92 24.10
C THR A 149 17.45 0.39 24.48
N THR A 150 17.17 0.93 25.66
CA THR A 150 17.84 2.10 26.25
C THR A 150 19.31 1.87 26.54
N LEU A 151 19.73 0.63 26.79
CA LEU A 151 21.14 0.30 27.05
C LEU A 151 21.97 0.11 25.76
N LEU A 152 21.29 -0.12 24.62
CA LEU A 152 21.96 -0.27 23.31
C LEU A 152 22.39 1.08 22.69
N LYS A 153 21.93 2.21 23.22
CA LYS A 153 22.31 3.56 22.75
C LYS A 153 23.61 4.09 23.34
N ALA A 154 24.26 3.36 24.24
CA ALA A 154 25.49 3.77 24.91
C ALA A 154 26.75 3.11 24.32
N ALA A 155 26.81 2.82 23.03
CA ALA A 155 28.08 2.52 22.40
C ALA A 155 28.86 3.83 22.22
N PRO A 156 30.08 3.95 22.80
CA PRO A 156 30.86 5.17 22.66
C PRO A 156 31.22 5.38 21.19
N ALA A 157 31.02 6.60 20.67
CA ALA A 157 31.62 7.02 19.44
C ALA A 157 33.15 6.82 19.58
N THR A 158 33.69 5.89 18.83
CA THR A 158 35.14 5.72 18.73
C THR A 158 35.67 6.97 18.05
N ALA A 159 36.30 7.86 18.81
CA ALA A 159 37.08 8.94 18.28
C ALA A 159 38.26 8.35 17.48
N ALA A 160 38.36 8.74 16.21
CA ALA A 160 39.59 8.62 15.41
C ALA A 160 40.42 9.87 15.56
#